data_4f4c7f04fb56d7d257a956276fee48ac
#
_entry.id   4f4c7f04fb56d7d257a956276fee48ac
#
_cell.length_a   1.000
_cell.length_b   1.000
_cell.length_c   1.000
_cell.angle_alpha   90.00
_cell.angle_beta   90.00
_cell.angle_gamma   90.00
#
_symmetry.space_group_name_H-M   'P 1'
#
loop_
_entity.id
_entity.type
_entity.pdbx_description
1 polymer ?
#
loop_
_entity_poly.entity_id
_entity_poly.type
_entity_poly.pdbx_seq_one_letter_code
_entity_poly.pdbx_strand_id
1 'polypeptide(L)' 'MQFQIDNMNCGGCAKSVTKAIQSVDGQAKVEIDLAGKQVLVASSAAEAAILASLNDAGYPPRRVA' A
#
# COMPACT_ATOMS: atom_id res chain seq x y z
N MET A 1 1.88 7.24 -6.63
CA MET A 1 0.81 7.18 -5.62
C MET A 1 1.42 7.16 -4.25
N GLN A 2 0.86 7.93 -3.33
CA GLN A 2 1.34 7.97 -1.96
C GLN A 2 0.15 7.83 -1.03
N PHE A 3 0.25 6.90 -0.08
CA PHE A 3 -0.82 6.61 0.85
C PHE A 3 -0.30 6.62 2.27
N GLN A 4 -1.16 6.94 3.22
CA GLN A 4 -0.89 6.75 4.63
C GLN A 4 -1.76 5.63 5.16
N ILE A 5 -1.14 4.68 5.87
CA ILE A 5 -1.83 3.52 6.43
C ILE A 5 -1.56 3.51 7.93
N ASP A 6 -2.50 4.01 8.71
CA ASP A 6 -2.32 4.24 10.13
C ASP A 6 -2.13 2.97 10.94
N ASN A 7 -2.69 1.84 10.49
CA ASN A 7 -2.56 0.58 11.18
C ASN A 7 -1.39 -0.29 10.70
N MET A 8 -0.47 0.29 9.95
CA MET A 8 0.75 -0.39 9.53
C MET A 8 1.83 -0.17 10.59
N ASN A 9 1.93 -1.12 11.53
CA ASN A 9 2.73 -0.93 12.73
C ASN A 9 4.00 -1.78 12.82
N CYS A 10 4.22 -2.70 11.89
CA CYS A 10 5.36 -3.63 11.97
C CYS A 10 5.77 -4.13 10.59
N GLY A 11 6.91 -4.84 10.52
CA GLY A 11 7.41 -5.39 9.29
C GLY A 11 6.48 -6.39 8.62
N GLY A 12 5.72 -7.15 9.41
CA GLY A 12 4.71 -8.06 8.86
C GLY A 12 3.59 -7.32 8.14
N CYS A 13 3.19 -6.17 8.68
CA CYS A 13 2.20 -5.31 8.03
C CYS A 13 2.74 -4.77 6.70
N ALA A 14 4.01 -4.36 6.68
CA ALA A 14 4.65 -3.88 5.45
C ALA A 14 4.63 -4.97 4.37
N LYS A 15 4.92 -6.21 4.72
CA LYS A 15 4.85 -7.32 3.78
C LYS A 15 3.45 -7.56 3.26
N SER A 16 2.45 -7.51 4.12
CA SER A 16 1.05 -7.70 3.73
C SER A 16 0.60 -6.60 2.78
N VAL A 17 0.96 -5.36 3.06
CA VAL A 17 0.66 -4.22 2.19
C VAL A 17 1.32 -4.39 0.83
N THR A 18 2.59 -4.77 0.81
CA THR A 18 3.32 -5.01 -0.44
C THR A 18 2.64 -6.11 -1.25
N LYS A 19 2.28 -7.21 -0.61
CA LYS A 19 1.59 -8.30 -1.31
C LYS A 19 0.24 -7.86 -1.88
N ALA A 20 -0.51 -7.08 -1.12
CA ALA A 20 -1.81 -6.58 -1.60
C ALA A 20 -1.64 -5.73 -2.86
N ILE A 21 -0.65 -4.87 -2.88
CA ILE A 21 -0.37 -4.02 -4.04
C ILE A 21 0.11 -4.87 -5.22
N GLN A 22 1.01 -5.81 -4.98
CA GLN A 22 1.55 -6.65 -6.04
C GLN A 22 0.55 -7.67 -6.57
N SER A 23 -0.52 -7.96 -5.83
CA SER A 23 -1.60 -8.79 -6.36
C SER A 23 -2.41 -8.06 -7.43
N VAL A 24 -2.40 -6.73 -7.42
CA VAL A 24 -3.04 -5.91 -8.45
C VAL A 24 -2.09 -5.70 -9.62
N ASP A 25 -0.82 -5.43 -9.33
CA ASP A 25 0.21 -5.22 -10.36
C ASP A 25 1.51 -5.84 -9.86
N GLY A 26 1.87 -7.00 -10.42
CA GLY A 26 3.08 -7.72 -10.02
C GLY A 26 4.38 -6.98 -10.28
N GLN A 27 4.34 -5.94 -11.11
CA GLN A 27 5.52 -5.13 -11.42
C GLN A 27 5.53 -3.79 -10.65
N ALA A 28 4.59 -3.59 -9.77
CA ALA A 28 4.54 -2.37 -8.97
C ALA A 28 5.78 -2.26 -8.07
N LYS A 29 6.33 -1.07 -8.00
CA LYS A 29 7.39 -0.77 -7.03
C LYS A 29 6.76 -0.16 -5.80
N VAL A 30 7.08 -0.73 -4.64
CA VAL A 30 6.49 -0.32 -3.37
C VAL A 30 7.61 0.07 -2.42
N GLU A 31 7.55 1.28 -1.90
CA GLU A 31 8.44 1.75 -0.86
C GLU A 31 7.61 2.05 0.39
N ILE A 32 8.05 1.50 1.52
CA ILE A 32 7.30 1.61 2.77
C ILE A 32 8.14 2.32 3.81
N ASP A 33 7.56 3.35 4.42
CA ASP A 33 8.12 4.05 5.56
C ASP A 33 7.29 3.70 6.80
N LEU A 34 7.77 2.75 7.59
CA LEU A 34 7.06 2.33 8.80
C LEU A 34 6.99 3.45 9.83
N ALA A 35 8.04 4.24 9.96
CA ALA A 35 8.07 5.33 10.93
C ALA A 35 7.00 6.38 10.62
N GLY A 36 6.85 6.72 9.34
CA GLY A 36 5.84 7.67 8.90
C GLY A 36 4.50 7.03 8.55
N LYS A 37 4.43 5.70 8.55
CA LYS A 37 3.26 4.93 8.15
C LYS A 37 2.79 5.29 6.74
N GLN A 38 3.74 5.48 5.85
CA GLN A 38 3.47 5.88 4.47
C GLN A 38 3.94 4.83 3.49
N VAL A 39 3.25 4.76 2.36
CA VAL A 39 3.55 3.84 1.28
C VAL A 39 3.60 4.61 -0.03
N LEU A 40 4.72 4.47 -0.74
CA LEU A 40 4.88 5.01 -2.08
C LEU A 40 4.77 3.88 -3.09
N VAL A 41 3.90 4.05 -4.06
CA VAL A 41 3.65 3.04 -5.09
C VAL A 41 3.91 3.63 -6.46
N ALA A 42 4.76 2.97 -7.22
CA ALA A 42 4.97 3.26 -8.63
C ALA A 42 4.35 2.11 -9.44
N SER A 43 3.20 2.36 -10.06
CA SER A 43 2.43 1.33 -10.75
C SER A 43 1.64 1.94 -11.89
N SER A 44 1.40 1.14 -12.93
CA SER A 44 0.51 1.52 -14.03
C SER A 44 -0.94 1.11 -13.76
N ALA A 45 -1.21 0.37 -12.67
CA ALA A 45 -2.55 -0.01 -12.31
C ALA A 45 -3.36 1.19 -11.83
N ALA A 46 -4.68 1.07 -11.91
CA ALA A 46 -5.58 2.12 -11.43
C ALA A 46 -5.45 2.27 -9.92
N GLU A 47 -5.40 3.52 -9.44
CA GLU A 47 -5.31 3.79 -8.01
C GLU A 47 -6.48 3.16 -7.26
N ALA A 48 -7.69 3.21 -7.82
CA ALA A 48 -8.87 2.62 -7.19
C ALA A 48 -8.70 1.12 -6.95
N ALA A 49 -8.05 0.40 -7.87
CA ALA A 49 -7.80 -1.03 -7.71
C ALA A 49 -6.84 -1.29 -6.55
N ILE A 50 -5.81 -0.47 -6.42
CA ILE A 50 -4.85 -0.59 -5.32
C ILE A 50 -5.52 -0.25 -4.00
N LEU A 51 -6.33 0.80 -3.94
CA LEU A 51 -7.08 1.16 -2.75
C LEU A 51 -8.01 0.03 -2.31
N ALA A 52 -8.72 -0.57 -3.25
CA ALA A 52 -9.62 -1.69 -2.94
C ALA A 52 -8.85 -2.89 -2.37
N SER A 53 -7.71 -3.22 -2.96
CA SER A 53 -6.88 -4.32 -2.49
C SER A 53 -6.35 -4.09 -1.08
N LEU A 54 -5.93 -2.87 -0.78
CA LEU A 54 -5.45 -2.53 0.56
C LEU A 54 -6.57 -2.56 1.59
N ASN A 55 -7.77 -2.09 1.23
CA ASN A 55 -8.94 -2.20 2.10
C ASN A 55 -9.27 -3.65 2.41
N ASP A 56 -9.26 -4.51 1.38
CA ASP A 56 -9.57 -5.93 1.54
C ASP A 56 -8.52 -6.64 2.41
N ALA A 57 -7.30 -6.18 2.37
CA ALA A 57 -6.22 -6.75 3.19
C ALA A 57 -6.28 -6.27 4.65
N GLY A 58 -7.17 -5.36 4.99
CA GLY A 58 -7.29 -4.83 6.33
C GLY A 58 -6.42 -3.62 6.60
N TYR A 59 -5.91 -2.96 5.57
CA TYR A 59 -5.07 -1.78 5.67
C TYR A 59 -5.68 -0.63 4.89
N PRO A 60 -6.78 -0.03 5.39
CA PRO A 60 -7.45 1.04 4.66
C PRO A 60 -6.51 2.24 4.52
N PRO A 61 -6.14 2.60 3.28
CA PRO A 61 -5.20 3.68 3.05
C PRO A 61 -5.90 5.03 3.01
N ARG A 62 -5.15 6.08 3.40
CA ARG A 62 -5.55 7.45 3.15
C ARG A 62 -4.64 8.03 2.08
N ARG A 63 -5.22 8.70 1.13
CA ARG A 63 -4.47 9.35 0.08
C ARG A 63 -3.75 10.57 0.62
N VAL A 64 -2.45 10.70 0.33
CA VAL A 64 -1.61 11.78 0.86
C VAL A 64 -1.24 12.69 -0.28
N ALA A 65 -1.58 12.94 -1.21
CA ALA A 65 -1.19 13.87 -2.26
C ALA A 65 -1.51 13.39 -3.66
#